data_00509c406fbcb81fddc9502f101cfbe7
#
_entry.id   00509c406fbcb81fddc9502f101cfbe7
#
_cell.length_a   1.000
_cell.length_b   1.000
_cell.length_c   1.000
_cell.angle_alpha   90.00
_cell.angle_beta   90.00
_cell.angle_gamma   90.00
#
_symmetry.space_group_name_H-M   'P 1'
#
loop_
_entity.id
_entity.type
_entity.pdbx_description
1 polymer ?
#
loop_
_entity_poly.entity_id
_entity_poly.type
_entity_poly.pdbx_seq_one_letter_code
_entity_poly.pdbx_strand_id
1 'polypeptide(L)'
;FILGMSCLALYSILRGFILYGDMSQFSTHTDPLLTIMSFLNPTKYPLSLQFMLLTVGLGLIALKLLSHLKASFSQNFLQVLGKTSMFSYLTHLYLLHAISWLLIPALGFNFSDMTYGETLVGLPSGYGMSYIATMAMIAVVVVLTALLAKRYLNWKYRNKNSLIAKYI
;
A
#
# COMPACT_ATOMS: atom_id res chain seq x y z
N PHE A 1 -22.17 -2.99 1.78
CA PHE A 1 -22.02 -2.34 3.09
C PHE A 1 -22.17 -3.34 4.23
N ILE A 2 -23.35 -4.04 4.32
CA ILE A 2 -23.62 -5.01 5.38
C ILE A 2 -22.54 -6.07 5.49
N LEU A 3 -22.14 -6.68 4.38
CA LEU A 3 -21.05 -7.67 4.35
C LEU A 3 -19.71 -7.09 4.84
N GLY A 4 -19.39 -5.84 4.49
CA GLY A 4 -18.19 -5.18 4.99
C GLY A 4 -18.23 -4.95 6.50
N MET A 5 -19.37 -4.52 7.02
CA MET A 5 -19.59 -4.36 8.46
C MET A 5 -19.53 -5.70 9.21
N SER A 6 -20.11 -6.77 8.65
CA SER A 6 -20.03 -8.10 9.27
C SER A 6 -18.61 -8.65 9.31
N CYS A 7 -17.78 -8.39 8.27
CA CYS A 7 -16.37 -8.75 8.29
C CYS A 7 -15.61 -8.00 9.40
N LEU A 8 -15.84 -6.70 9.56
CA LEU A 8 -15.20 -5.92 10.62
C LEU A 8 -15.68 -6.30 12.02
N ALA A 9 -16.97 -6.61 12.18
CA ALA A 9 -17.51 -7.09 13.44
C ALA A 9 -16.88 -8.44 13.82
N LEU A 10 -16.79 -9.38 12.88
CA LEU A 10 -16.15 -10.68 13.11
C LEU A 10 -14.65 -10.51 13.41
N TYR A 11 -13.94 -9.63 12.68
CA TYR A 11 -12.56 -9.28 12.99
C TYR A 11 -12.41 -8.78 14.42
N SER A 12 -13.26 -7.83 14.85
CA SER A 12 -13.18 -7.24 16.19
C SER A 12 -13.44 -8.27 17.28
N ILE A 13 -14.36 -9.21 17.06
CA ILE A 13 -14.63 -10.30 17.98
C ILE A 13 -13.42 -11.25 18.06
N LEU A 14 -12.93 -11.74 16.92
CA LEU A 14 -11.81 -12.69 16.90
C LEU A 14 -10.55 -12.09 17.49
N ARG A 15 -10.26 -10.81 17.18
CA ARG A 15 -9.08 -10.09 17.65
C ARG A 15 -9.17 -9.71 19.12
N GLY A 16 -10.32 -9.19 19.56
CA GLY A 16 -10.53 -8.72 20.93
C GLY A 16 -10.54 -9.85 21.94
N PHE A 17 -11.09 -11.00 21.60
CA PHE A 17 -11.11 -12.20 22.48
C PHE A 17 -9.91 -13.12 22.27
N ILE A 18 -8.92 -12.71 21.45
CA ILE A 18 -7.70 -13.50 21.15
C ILE A 18 -8.06 -14.92 20.69
N LEU A 19 -9.09 -15.01 19.84
CA LEU A 19 -9.57 -16.25 19.27
C LEU A 19 -8.73 -16.66 18.05
N TYR A 20 -9.20 -17.64 17.31
CA TYR A 20 -8.56 -18.22 16.14
C TYR A 20 -8.28 -17.19 15.03
N GLY A 21 -7.21 -17.42 14.24
CA GLY A 21 -7.05 -16.81 12.92
C GLY A 21 -5.88 -15.83 12.76
N ASP A 22 -5.05 -15.65 13.78
CA ASP A 22 -3.79 -14.90 13.68
C ASP A 22 -2.69 -15.55 14.52
N MET A 23 -1.44 -15.47 14.01
CA MET A 23 -0.25 -15.95 14.73
C MET A 23 0.24 -14.93 15.75
N SER A 24 0.07 -13.62 15.50
CA SER A 24 0.44 -12.55 16.42
C SER A 24 -0.74 -12.14 17.27
N GLN A 25 -0.61 -12.35 18.57
CA GLN A 25 -1.64 -11.92 19.51
C GLN A 25 -1.66 -10.39 19.66
N PHE A 26 -2.84 -9.85 19.88
CA PHE A 26 -3.04 -8.47 20.27
C PHE A 26 -2.47 -8.23 21.68
N SER A 27 -1.69 -7.19 21.86
CA SER A 27 -1.13 -6.76 23.14
C SER A 27 -1.62 -5.38 23.55
N THR A 28 -1.94 -5.23 24.82
CA THR A 28 -2.27 -3.94 25.42
C THR A 28 -1.01 -3.23 25.88
N HIS A 29 -0.88 -1.97 25.59
CA HIS A 29 0.23 -1.10 25.99
C HIS A 29 -0.28 0.00 26.91
N THR A 30 0.62 0.62 27.69
CA THR A 30 0.33 1.80 28.51
C THR A 30 -0.12 3.00 27.67
N ASP A 31 0.39 3.11 26.44
CA ASP A 31 -0.03 4.11 25.46
C ASP A 31 -1.24 3.59 24.67
N PRO A 32 -2.39 4.30 24.70
CA PRO A 32 -3.57 3.93 23.93
C PRO A 32 -3.32 3.86 22.42
N LEU A 33 -2.45 4.71 21.88
CA LEU A 33 -2.12 4.71 20.46
C LEU A 33 -1.41 3.42 20.05
N LEU A 34 -0.44 2.98 20.83
CA LEU A 34 0.26 1.71 20.61
C LEU A 34 -0.69 0.51 20.71
N THR A 35 -1.65 0.58 21.64
CA THR A 35 -2.69 -0.45 21.76
C THR A 35 -3.57 -0.54 20.50
N ILE A 36 -4.02 0.61 19.97
CA ILE A 36 -4.79 0.66 18.72
C ILE A 36 -3.94 0.14 17.55
N MET A 37 -2.69 0.54 17.46
CA MET A 37 -1.78 0.06 16.40
C MET A 37 -1.58 -1.46 16.49
N SER A 38 -1.40 -2.01 17.70
CA SER A 38 -1.31 -3.46 17.92
C SER A 38 -2.59 -4.18 17.51
N PHE A 39 -3.76 -3.60 17.82
CA PHE A 39 -5.06 -4.15 17.41
C PHE A 39 -5.21 -4.19 15.89
N LEU A 40 -4.83 -3.13 15.18
CA LEU A 40 -4.96 -3.00 13.72
C LEU A 40 -3.82 -3.66 12.93
N ASN A 41 -2.90 -4.36 13.58
CA ASN A 41 -1.75 -5.01 12.96
C ASN A 41 -1.84 -6.55 12.99
N PRO A 42 -2.77 -7.17 12.22
CA PRO A 42 -2.81 -8.61 12.07
C PRO A 42 -1.67 -9.12 11.18
N THR A 43 -1.30 -10.39 11.34
CA THR A 43 -0.22 -11.02 10.57
C THR A 43 -0.58 -11.11 9.09
N LYS A 44 0.29 -10.54 8.26
CA LYS A 44 0.16 -10.55 6.80
C LYS A 44 0.81 -11.79 6.16
N TYR A 45 1.91 -12.25 6.73
CA TYR A 45 2.67 -13.41 6.22
C TYR A 45 2.95 -14.42 7.33
N PRO A 46 2.42 -15.66 7.27
CA PRO A 46 1.41 -16.14 6.31
C PRO A 46 0.09 -15.39 6.44
N LEU A 47 -0.72 -15.40 5.38
CA LEU A 47 -1.98 -14.66 5.31
C LEU A 47 -2.95 -15.14 6.40
N SER A 48 -3.23 -14.30 7.40
CA SER A 48 -4.13 -14.62 8.50
C SER A 48 -5.59 -14.35 8.13
N LEU A 49 -6.51 -15.12 8.73
CA LEU A 49 -7.96 -14.88 8.58
C LEU A 49 -8.33 -13.47 9.05
N GLN A 50 -7.73 -13.01 10.15
CA GLN A 50 -7.98 -11.69 10.70
C GLN A 50 -7.52 -10.57 9.74
N PHE A 51 -6.37 -10.74 9.07
CA PHE A 51 -5.92 -9.80 8.03
C PHE A 51 -6.90 -9.74 6.86
N MET A 52 -7.41 -10.90 6.41
CA MET A 52 -8.42 -10.97 5.36
C MET A 52 -9.71 -10.25 5.74
N LEU A 53 -10.23 -10.51 6.93
CA LEU A 53 -11.47 -9.88 7.42
C LEU A 53 -11.33 -8.36 7.52
N LEU A 54 -10.19 -7.87 8.03
CA LEU A 54 -9.92 -6.43 8.14
C LEU A 54 -9.85 -5.78 6.75
N THR A 55 -9.02 -6.32 5.85
CA THR A 55 -8.77 -5.71 4.53
C THR A 55 -9.98 -5.80 3.61
N VAL A 56 -10.65 -6.96 3.54
CA VAL A 56 -11.88 -7.12 2.74
C VAL A 56 -13.02 -6.29 3.33
N GLY A 57 -13.17 -6.27 4.66
CA GLY A 57 -14.18 -5.45 5.32
C GLY A 57 -14.04 -3.97 5.01
N LEU A 58 -12.84 -3.42 5.19
CA LEU A 58 -12.54 -2.02 4.84
C LEU A 58 -12.71 -1.75 3.34
N GLY A 59 -12.25 -2.67 2.47
CA GLY A 59 -12.39 -2.56 1.03
C GLY A 59 -13.85 -2.47 0.57
N LEU A 60 -14.74 -3.32 1.10
CA LEU A 60 -16.17 -3.31 0.78
C LEU A 60 -16.88 -2.04 1.26
N ILE A 61 -16.49 -1.50 2.42
CA ILE A 61 -17.01 -0.23 2.91
C ILE A 61 -16.51 0.91 2.04
N ALA A 62 -15.22 0.94 1.71
CA ALA A 62 -14.62 1.94 0.84
C ALA A 62 -15.29 1.96 -0.55
N LEU A 63 -15.53 0.80 -1.16
CA LEU A 63 -16.26 0.67 -2.43
C LEU A 63 -17.66 1.30 -2.35
N LYS A 64 -18.39 1.05 -1.26
CA LYS A 64 -19.71 1.65 -1.06
C LYS A 64 -19.63 3.17 -0.88
N LEU A 65 -18.68 3.67 -0.11
CA LEU A 65 -18.49 5.11 0.08
C LEU A 65 -18.10 5.80 -1.24
N LEU A 66 -17.16 5.20 -1.98
CA LEU A 66 -16.72 5.71 -3.28
C LEU A 66 -17.87 5.73 -4.31
N SER A 67 -18.80 4.77 -4.25
CA SER A 67 -19.96 4.74 -5.17
C SER A 67 -20.91 5.92 -5.00
N HIS A 68 -20.89 6.62 -3.87
CA HIS A 68 -21.68 7.81 -3.61
C HIS A 68 -20.96 9.12 -3.98
N LEU A 69 -19.67 9.08 -4.28
CA LEU A 69 -18.96 10.27 -4.71
C LEU A 69 -19.40 10.67 -6.12
N LYS A 70 -19.78 11.94 -6.30
CA LYS A 70 -20.07 12.50 -7.63
C LYS A 70 -18.78 12.53 -8.47
N ALA A 71 -18.93 12.43 -9.80
CA ALA A 71 -17.83 12.49 -10.74
C ALA A 71 -17.01 13.79 -10.53
N SER A 72 -15.95 13.71 -9.79
CA SER A 72 -15.04 14.77 -9.41
C SER A 72 -13.62 14.41 -9.88
N PHE A 73 -12.69 15.35 -9.73
CA PHE A 73 -11.25 15.10 -10.01
C PHE A 73 -10.73 13.82 -9.35
N SER A 74 -11.13 13.54 -8.11
CA SER A 74 -10.74 12.33 -7.38
C SER A 74 -11.23 11.04 -8.04
N GLN A 75 -12.44 11.01 -8.59
CA GLN A 75 -12.94 9.83 -9.32
C GLN A 75 -12.16 9.59 -10.62
N ASN A 76 -11.85 10.64 -11.38
CA ASN A 76 -11.04 10.52 -12.59
C ASN A 76 -9.64 9.98 -12.26
N PHE A 77 -9.04 10.43 -11.17
CA PHE A 77 -7.75 9.96 -10.69
C PHE A 77 -7.78 8.47 -10.32
N LEU A 78 -8.73 8.06 -9.48
CA LEU A 78 -8.90 6.67 -9.06
C LEU A 78 -9.26 5.74 -10.23
N GLN A 79 -10.10 6.22 -11.16
CA GLN A 79 -10.45 5.46 -12.36
C GLN A 79 -9.25 5.23 -13.28
N VAL A 80 -8.37 6.23 -13.44
CA VAL A 80 -7.15 6.08 -14.23
C VAL A 80 -6.26 5.00 -13.61
N LEU A 81 -5.98 5.09 -12.32
CA LEU A 81 -5.17 4.10 -11.61
C LEU A 81 -5.79 2.69 -11.64
N GLY A 82 -7.11 2.59 -11.49
CA GLY A 82 -7.82 1.31 -11.56
C GLY A 82 -7.79 0.68 -12.95
N LYS A 83 -7.97 1.48 -14.02
CA LYS A 83 -7.90 1.00 -15.41
C LYS A 83 -6.49 0.63 -15.87
N THR A 84 -5.48 1.10 -15.18
CA THR A 84 -4.06 0.86 -15.46
C THR A 84 -3.34 0.26 -14.26
N SER A 85 -4.02 -0.57 -13.48
CA SER A 85 -3.53 -1.09 -12.20
C SER A 85 -2.19 -1.82 -12.32
N MET A 86 -2.06 -2.71 -13.31
CA MET A 86 -0.81 -3.45 -13.56
C MET A 86 0.34 -2.51 -13.96
N PHE A 87 0.07 -1.56 -14.87
CA PHE A 87 1.05 -0.55 -15.26
C PHE A 87 1.46 0.33 -14.07
N SER A 88 0.50 0.78 -13.28
CA SER A 88 0.74 1.60 -12.09
C SER A 88 1.56 0.84 -11.05
N TYR A 89 1.27 -0.47 -10.86
CA TYR A 89 2.03 -1.33 -9.97
C TYR A 89 3.50 -1.47 -10.41
N LEU A 90 3.76 -1.76 -11.67
CA LEU A 90 5.13 -1.85 -12.15
C LEU A 90 5.85 -0.50 -12.08
N THR A 91 5.17 0.56 -12.51
CA THR A 91 5.76 1.91 -12.55
C THR A 91 6.17 2.39 -11.17
N HIS A 92 5.33 2.22 -10.13
CA HIS A 92 5.73 2.69 -8.79
C HIS A 92 6.91 1.90 -8.22
N LEU A 93 7.03 0.61 -8.52
CA LEU A 93 8.20 -0.19 -8.10
C LEU A 93 9.49 0.36 -8.73
N TYR A 94 9.49 0.61 -10.04
CA TYR A 94 10.65 1.19 -10.72
C TYR A 94 10.97 2.61 -10.22
N LEU A 95 9.95 3.44 -9.95
CA LEU A 95 10.15 4.77 -9.39
C LEU A 95 10.76 4.70 -7.99
N LEU A 96 10.27 3.81 -7.12
CA LEU A 96 10.83 3.63 -5.77
C LEU A 96 12.28 3.16 -5.84
N HIS A 97 12.61 2.22 -6.73
CA HIS A 97 13.99 1.76 -6.91
C HIS A 97 14.89 2.90 -7.43
N ALA A 98 14.45 3.65 -8.44
CA ALA A 98 15.22 4.78 -8.98
C ALA A 98 15.46 5.86 -7.90
N ILE A 99 14.44 6.18 -7.12
CA ILE A 99 14.57 7.14 -6.02
C ILE A 99 15.50 6.60 -4.94
N SER A 100 15.39 5.32 -4.57
CA SER A 100 16.28 4.69 -3.59
C SER A 100 17.75 4.77 -4.04
N TRP A 101 18.04 4.50 -5.31
CA TRP A 101 19.37 4.63 -5.87
C TRP A 101 19.93 6.06 -5.80
N LEU A 102 19.10 7.07 -5.97
CA LEU A 102 19.48 8.46 -5.84
C LEU A 102 19.68 8.87 -4.37
N LEU A 103 18.88 8.30 -3.46
CA LEU A 103 18.93 8.64 -2.04
C LEU A 103 20.13 8.04 -1.32
N ILE A 104 20.63 6.87 -1.73
CA ILE A 104 21.79 6.23 -1.10
C ILE A 104 22.97 7.20 -1.00
N PRO A 105 23.51 7.72 -2.11
CA PRO A 105 24.63 8.67 -2.04
C PRO A 105 24.23 10.03 -1.46
N ALA A 106 22.97 10.48 -1.67
CA ALA A 106 22.48 11.74 -1.11
C ALA A 106 22.43 11.73 0.43
N LEU A 107 22.23 10.57 1.05
CA LEU A 107 22.25 10.38 2.50
C LEU A 107 23.66 10.03 3.04
N GLY A 108 24.68 10.02 2.17
CA GLY A 108 26.08 9.76 2.56
C GLY A 108 26.44 8.27 2.73
N PHE A 109 25.62 7.37 2.21
CA PHE A 109 25.88 5.93 2.21
C PHE A 109 26.50 5.47 0.88
N ASN A 110 27.27 4.38 0.90
CA ASN A 110 27.78 3.72 -0.30
C ASN A 110 26.87 2.56 -0.70
N PHE A 111 26.88 2.21 -1.98
CA PHE A 111 26.12 1.04 -2.46
C PHE A 111 26.61 -0.28 -1.84
N SER A 112 27.88 -0.36 -1.46
CA SER A 112 28.48 -1.49 -0.74
C SER A 112 27.86 -1.72 0.65
N ASP A 113 27.34 -0.66 1.26
CA ASP A 113 26.76 -0.73 2.62
C ASP A 113 25.33 -1.33 2.60
N MET A 114 24.74 -1.44 1.39
CA MET A 114 23.40 -2.01 1.14
C MET A 114 23.47 -3.52 0.89
N THR A 115 24.32 -4.23 1.60
CA THR A 115 24.45 -5.69 1.48
C THR A 115 23.56 -6.42 2.48
N TYR A 116 23.06 -7.59 2.07
CA TYR A 116 22.37 -8.52 2.96
C TYR A 116 23.38 -9.05 4.01
N GLY A 117 23.49 -8.37 5.14
CA GLY A 117 24.45 -8.74 6.17
C GLY A 117 23.81 -8.89 7.54
N GLU A 118 23.63 -7.79 8.22
CA GLU A 118 23.21 -7.81 9.64
C GLU A 118 21.69 -7.67 9.84
N THR A 119 20.97 -7.21 8.84
CA THR A 119 19.50 -7.10 8.87
C THR A 119 18.88 -7.85 7.70
N LEU A 120 17.73 -8.50 7.95
CA LEU A 120 16.94 -9.22 6.93
C LEU A 120 16.59 -8.37 5.67
N VAL A 121 16.80 -7.07 5.73
CA VAL A 121 16.44 -6.10 4.67
C VAL A 121 17.68 -5.45 4.05
N GLY A 122 18.89 -5.75 4.55
CA GLY A 122 20.15 -5.23 4.00
C GLY A 122 20.33 -3.70 4.12
N LEU A 123 19.67 -3.07 5.07
CA LEU A 123 19.77 -1.62 5.30
C LEU A 123 20.75 -1.35 6.45
N PRO A 124 21.72 -0.44 6.27
CA PRO A 124 22.65 -0.07 7.34
C PRO A 124 21.94 0.70 8.45
N SER A 125 22.51 0.64 9.65
CA SER A 125 22.04 1.38 10.81
C SER A 125 22.04 2.89 10.52
N GLY A 126 20.92 3.57 10.80
CA GLY A 126 20.77 5.00 10.52
C GLY A 126 20.33 5.35 9.09
N TYR A 127 20.15 4.36 8.20
CA TYR A 127 19.57 4.62 6.88
C TYR A 127 18.07 4.91 7.03
N GLY A 128 17.66 6.04 6.49
CA GLY A 128 16.26 6.44 6.47
C GLY A 128 16.09 7.95 6.44
N MET A 129 14.85 8.37 6.27
CA MET A 129 14.46 9.77 6.27
C MET A 129 13.49 10.04 7.42
N SER A 130 13.33 11.32 7.78
CA SER A 130 12.29 11.72 8.72
C SER A 130 10.90 11.32 8.21
N TYR A 131 9.96 11.14 9.12
CA TYR A 131 8.57 10.79 8.78
C TYR A 131 7.96 11.76 7.76
N ILE A 132 8.19 13.07 7.92
CA ILE A 132 7.68 14.11 7.01
C ILE A 132 8.27 13.96 5.61
N ALA A 133 9.59 13.72 5.51
CA ALA A 133 10.26 13.52 4.22
C ALA A 133 9.76 12.26 3.52
N THR A 134 9.51 11.18 4.27
CA THR A 134 8.93 9.94 3.73
C THR A 134 7.51 10.17 3.20
N MET A 135 6.67 10.90 3.91
CA MET A 135 5.32 11.25 3.45
C MET A 135 5.35 12.12 2.19
N ALA A 136 6.24 13.10 2.14
CA ALA A 136 6.44 13.92 0.93
C ALA A 136 6.88 13.08 -0.26
N MET A 137 7.81 12.15 -0.06
CA MET A 137 8.28 11.25 -1.11
C MET A 137 7.15 10.34 -1.62
N ILE A 138 6.34 9.77 -0.71
CA ILE A 138 5.17 8.96 -1.10
C ILE A 138 4.22 9.79 -1.97
N ALA A 139 3.93 11.03 -1.58
CA ALA A 139 3.08 11.92 -2.36
C ALA A 139 3.65 12.18 -3.77
N VAL A 140 4.95 12.42 -3.89
CA VAL A 140 5.63 12.59 -5.18
C VAL A 140 5.50 11.33 -6.05
N VAL A 141 5.76 10.15 -5.50
CA VAL A 141 5.65 8.87 -6.23
C VAL A 141 4.22 8.63 -6.71
N VAL A 142 3.22 8.90 -5.86
CA VAL A 142 1.80 8.77 -6.22
C VAL A 142 1.43 9.70 -7.37
N VAL A 143 1.84 10.95 -7.32
CA VAL A 143 1.58 11.94 -8.39
C VAL A 143 2.28 11.54 -9.69
N LEU A 144 3.55 11.16 -9.65
CA LEU A 144 4.30 10.72 -10.84
C LEU A 144 3.67 9.47 -11.46
N THR A 145 3.32 8.48 -10.63
CA THR A 145 2.65 7.26 -11.10
C THR A 145 1.33 7.60 -11.79
N ALA A 146 0.53 8.49 -11.22
CA ALA A 146 -0.74 8.90 -11.82
C ALA A 146 -0.59 9.66 -13.14
N LEU A 147 0.41 10.53 -13.25
CA LEU A 147 0.71 11.24 -14.50
C LEU A 147 1.15 10.27 -15.60
N LEU A 148 2.01 9.31 -15.27
CA LEU A 148 2.44 8.26 -16.20
C LEU A 148 1.28 7.32 -16.57
N ALA A 149 0.45 6.92 -15.61
CA ALA A 149 -0.74 6.12 -15.82
C ALA A 149 -1.75 6.80 -16.77
N LYS A 150 -1.95 8.12 -16.62
CA LYS A 150 -2.81 8.90 -17.53
C LYS A 150 -2.26 8.93 -18.95
N ARG A 151 -0.95 9.13 -19.12
CA ARG A 151 -0.30 9.07 -20.44
C ARG A 151 -0.42 7.68 -21.07
N TYR A 152 -0.17 6.65 -20.27
CA TYR A 152 -0.30 5.26 -20.70
C TYR A 152 -1.74 4.93 -21.10
N LEU A 153 -2.73 5.36 -20.34
CA LEU A 153 -4.15 5.14 -20.66
C LEU A 153 -4.54 5.76 -22.00
N ASN A 154 -4.07 6.99 -22.27
CA ASN A 154 -4.30 7.66 -23.55
C ASN A 154 -3.63 6.90 -24.71
N TRP A 155 -2.41 6.41 -24.51
CA TRP A 155 -1.72 5.57 -25.49
C TRP A 155 -2.46 4.25 -25.71
N LYS A 156 -2.93 3.60 -24.65
CA LYS A 156 -3.71 2.35 -24.70
C LYS A 156 -4.98 2.51 -25.53
N TYR A 157 -5.70 3.61 -25.40
CA TYR A 157 -6.89 3.89 -26.20
C TYR A 157 -6.59 4.11 -27.69
N ARG A 158 -5.42 4.67 -28.03
CA ARG A 158 -4.98 4.87 -29.41
C ARG A 158 -4.48 3.58 -30.06
N ASN A 159 -3.93 2.65 -29.29
CA ASN A 159 -3.24 1.45 -29.77
C ASN A 159 -3.93 0.16 -29.28
N LYS A 160 -5.24 0.07 -29.45
CA LYS A 160 -6.06 -1.07 -28.96
C LYS A 160 -5.63 -2.43 -29.52
N ASN A 161 -4.98 -2.48 -30.68
CA ASN A 161 -4.53 -3.72 -31.36
C ASN A 161 -3.13 -4.17 -30.90
N SER A 162 -2.43 -3.41 -30.08
CA SER A 162 -1.13 -3.79 -29.53
C SER A 162 -1.29 -4.88 -28.47
N LEU A 163 -0.40 -5.90 -28.50
CA LEU A 163 -0.35 -6.94 -27.48
C LEU A 163 -0.14 -6.35 -26.07
N ILE A 164 0.73 -5.35 -25.95
CA ILE A 164 0.98 -4.65 -24.67
C ILE A 164 -0.29 -3.99 -24.14
N ALA A 165 -1.09 -3.36 -25.01
CA ALA A 165 -2.35 -2.74 -24.62
C ALA A 165 -3.42 -3.74 -24.15
N LYS A 166 -3.31 -5.01 -24.56
CA LYS A 166 -4.23 -6.09 -24.16
C LYS A 166 -3.92 -6.64 -22.76
N TYR A 167 -2.64 -6.74 -22.39
CA TYR A 167 -2.22 -7.48 -21.19
C TYR A 167 -1.75 -6.61 -20.04
N ILE A 168 -1.39 -5.35 -20.28
CA ILE A 168 -1.02 -4.35 -19.30
C ILE A 168 -2.05 -3.21 -19.31
#